data_f56e50e66b8d50f3b89c9c84100b0263
#
_entry.id   f56e50e66b8d50f3b89c9c84100b0263
#
_cell.length_a   1.000
_cell.length_b   1.000
_cell.length_c   1.000
_cell.angle_alpha   90.00
_cell.angle_beta   90.00
_cell.angle_gamma   90.00
#
_symmetry.space_group_name_H-M   'P 1'
#
loop_
_entity.id
_entity.type
_entity.pdbx_description
1 polymer ?
#
loop_
_entity_poly.entity_id
_entity_poly.type
_entity_poly.pdbx_seq_one_letter_code
_entity_poly.pdbx_strand_id
1 'polypeptide(L)'
;MTTVARRILLAVAALWAAQSCQAKTVTYNFNLTWVTANPDGLADRKVVGINGQWPLPVIEVDKGDQLVVNMHNGLDRSATIHFHGMFQNGTNTMDGPSMLTQCPVSPGLDFTYNFTVAQSGTYWYHCHTDFCYPDGYRQALIIHDSEAPFHNDYEEEMTITMSDWYHTMTEDLAPQFLSLYNPTGKEPIPDAFLFNDTMNSSLAVKPNTTYLLHLVNIGAFVSQYFYIEDHTFRIVEIDGVYTDPVEADTLYVSVAQRYSVLLTTKNTTDKNYPIVTVADSALLDKIPPNLQLNNTNWLEYNAAADHPQANITVALAKDLIPFDDMTLVPSDHMPLLPDPDLEIEVTVQMMNLINGYGYAFLNNISYTAPKVPILYTVMSAGDLATSSEIYGEFTHPMVLEHNQVVQIVLNNGDTGTHPFHLHGHNFQMIDRAPSYGATFYDYLNGDPVAYDSGNHSAFPAIPARRDTFVLPPQGYFVIRFVADNPGVWFFHCHVDWHLSQGLGMVMIEAPTQMQERLHIPQQHYDTCQAAGIPVAGNAAANTQNLLDLSGQNAQPGWLPDGFTARGIVALVFSCLSAILGLGFIVVYGLSDLKFHAASNTAGAPATASAANPEEQLEGAAGYRD
;
A
#
# COMPACT_ATOMS: atom_id res chain seq x y z
N MET A 1 35.19 43.30 -37.27
CA MET A 1 35.07 41.85 -37.01
C MET A 1 34.42 41.23 -38.22
N THR A 2 35.14 40.39 -38.92
CA THR A 2 34.71 39.84 -40.20
C THR A 2 33.61 38.77 -39.99
N THR A 3 32.75 38.60 -40.99
CA THR A 3 31.60 37.66 -41.00
C THR A 3 32.01 36.23 -40.63
N VAL A 4 33.26 35.84 -40.84
CA VAL A 4 33.85 34.55 -40.50
C VAL A 4 34.04 34.40 -38.98
N ALA A 5 34.53 35.43 -38.29
CA ALA A 5 34.69 35.43 -36.83
C ALA A 5 33.35 35.32 -36.09
N ARG A 6 32.29 35.93 -36.65
CA ARG A 6 30.93 35.82 -36.07
C ARG A 6 30.31 34.43 -36.27
N ARG A 7 30.61 33.77 -37.40
CA ARG A 7 30.18 32.39 -37.67
C ARG A 7 30.94 31.36 -36.80
N ILE A 8 32.22 31.60 -36.53
CA ILE A 8 33.02 30.75 -35.64
C ILE A 8 32.56 30.92 -34.20
N LEU A 9 32.27 32.16 -33.75
CA LEU A 9 31.73 32.40 -32.41
C LEU A 9 30.32 31.78 -32.21
N LEU A 10 29.46 31.86 -33.23
CA LEU A 10 28.15 31.19 -33.21
C LEU A 10 28.25 29.66 -33.26
N ALA A 11 29.22 29.11 -33.99
CA ALA A 11 29.47 27.67 -34.02
C ALA A 11 30.09 27.16 -32.72
N VAL A 12 30.98 27.93 -32.07
CA VAL A 12 31.55 27.61 -30.75
C VAL A 12 30.49 27.79 -29.67
N ALA A 13 29.65 28.81 -29.72
CA ALA A 13 28.53 28.99 -28.81
C ALA A 13 27.47 27.87 -28.97
N ALA A 14 27.21 27.41 -30.21
CA ALA A 14 26.34 26.28 -30.49
C ALA A 14 26.96 24.94 -30.01
N LEU A 15 28.28 24.79 -30.08
CA LEU A 15 29.01 23.64 -29.51
C LEU A 15 29.07 23.67 -27.98
N TRP A 16 29.03 24.87 -27.36
CA TRP A 16 28.93 25.01 -25.90
C TRP A 16 27.48 24.90 -25.40
N ALA A 17 26.50 25.27 -26.21
CA ALA A 17 25.07 25.07 -25.89
C ALA A 17 24.64 23.60 -26.14
N ALA A 18 25.42 22.82 -26.88
CA ALA A 18 25.28 21.37 -27.00
C ALA A 18 26.16 20.62 -25.98
N GLN A 19 26.26 21.12 -24.76
CA GLN A 19 26.41 20.23 -23.61
C GLN A 19 25.05 19.56 -23.43
N SER A 20 24.74 18.63 -24.36
CA SER A 20 23.76 17.59 -24.13
C SER A 20 24.01 17.05 -22.74
N CYS A 21 23.03 17.07 -21.86
CA CYS A 21 23.04 16.27 -20.65
C CYS A 21 23.37 14.84 -21.10
N GLN A 22 24.63 14.43 -20.95
CA GLN A 22 25.06 13.11 -21.40
C GLN A 22 24.54 12.16 -20.34
N ALA A 23 23.59 11.29 -20.71
CA ALA A 23 23.09 10.26 -19.85
C ALA A 23 24.27 9.57 -19.11
N LYS A 24 24.24 9.61 -17.79
CA LYS A 24 25.23 8.96 -16.93
C LYS A 24 24.67 7.66 -16.38
N THR A 25 25.56 6.79 -15.94
CA THR A 25 25.16 5.62 -15.15
C THR A 25 25.30 5.96 -13.68
N VAL A 26 24.17 5.91 -12.97
CA VAL A 26 24.11 6.09 -11.51
C VAL A 26 23.97 4.72 -10.88
N THR A 27 24.93 4.37 -10.02
CA THR A 27 25.00 3.04 -9.40
C THR A 27 24.85 3.11 -7.90
N TYR A 28 23.90 2.36 -7.37
CA TYR A 28 23.71 2.10 -5.95
C TYR A 28 24.10 0.65 -5.64
N ASN A 29 24.80 0.45 -4.52
CA ASN A 29 25.12 -0.87 -4.02
C ASN A 29 24.41 -1.08 -2.68
N PHE A 30 23.40 -1.93 -2.67
CA PHE A 30 22.53 -2.21 -1.55
C PHE A 30 22.89 -3.57 -0.94
N ASN A 31 23.53 -3.55 0.22
CA ASN A 31 23.67 -4.73 1.04
C ASN A 31 22.55 -4.70 2.09
N LEU A 32 21.53 -5.54 1.90
CA LEU A 32 20.42 -5.66 2.83
C LEU A 32 20.90 -6.31 4.11
N THR A 33 20.62 -5.68 5.23
CA THR A 33 21.05 -6.15 6.56
C THR A 33 19.95 -5.84 7.59
N TRP A 34 19.88 -6.65 8.62
CA TRP A 34 19.06 -6.28 9.77
C TRP A 34 19.77 -5.20 10.58
N VAL A 35 19.03 -4.16 10.94
CA VAL A 35 19.47 -3.11 11.88
C VAL A 35 18.41 -2.92 12.96
N THR A 36 18.76 -2.25 14.04
CA THR A 36 17.79 -1.87 15.09
C THR A 36 17.40 -0.42 14.89
N ALA A 37 16.09 -0.13 14.94
CA ALA A 37 15.55 1.22 14.86
C ALA A 37 14.50 1.46 15.95
N ASN A 38 14.37 2.73 16.37
CA ASN A 38 13.39 3.19 17.35
C ASN A 38 12.98 4.63 16.99
N PRO A 39 12.23 4.82 15.89
CA PRO A 39 11.92 6.15 15.37
C PRO A 39 10.93 6.94 16.23
N ASP A 40 10.08 6.28 16.99
CA ASP A 40 9.09 6.89 17.90
C ASP A 40 9.59 7.00 19.36
N GLY A 41 10.76 6.43 19.66
CA GLY A 41 11.36 6.46 20.98
C GLY A 41 10.72 5.50 21.99
N LEU A 42 9.78 4.64 21.57
CA LEU A 42 9.03 3.76 22.47
C LEU A 42 9.57 2.34 22.53
N ALA A 43 9.94 1.77 21.39
CA ALA A 43 10.44 0.40 21.32
C ALA A 43 11.53 0.23 20.25
N ASP A 44 12.60 -0.45 20.63
CA ASP A 44 13.60 -0.92 19.68
C ASP A 44 13.04 -2.10 18.91
N ARG A 45 13.13 -2.07 17.58
CA ARG A 45 12.80 -3.22 16.74
C ARG A 45 13.84 -3.46 15.64
N LYS A 46 13.86 -4.69 15.15
CA LYS A 46 14.61 -5.10 13.98
C LYS A 46 13.94 -4.56 12.72
N VAL A 47 14.70 -3.98 11.81
CA VAL A 47 14.22 -3.47 10.52
C VAL A 47 15.20 -3.82 9.41
N VAL A 48 14.71 -3.84 8.18
CA VAL A 48 15.58 -3.97 7.00
C VAL A 48 16.33 -2.67 6.80
N GLY A 49 17.65 -2.73 6.91
CA GLY A 49 18.56 -1.64 6.60
C GLY A 49 19.32 -1.88 5.29
N ILE A 50 19.87 -0.83 4.73
CA ILE A 50 20.82 -0.89 3.61
C ILE A 50 22.18 -0.45 4.10
N ASN A 51 23.20 -1.27 3.85
CA ASN A 51 24.59 -1.01 4.26
C ASN A 51 24.74 -0.74 5.77
N GLY A 52 23.91 -1.41 6.59
CA GLY A 52 23.90 -1.25 8.04
C GLY A 52 23.23 0.01 8.55
N GLN A 53 22.44 0.70 7.72
CA GLN A 53 21.76 1.95 8.07
C GLN A 53 20.24 1.88 7.82
N TRP A 54 19.49 2.57 8.64
CA TRP A 54 18.10 2.93 8.51
C TRP A 54 17.90 4.33 9.12
N PRO A 55 17.13 5.26 8.55
CA PRO A 55 16.35 5.14 7.30
C PRO A 55 17.19 4.82 6.08
N LEU A 56 16.52 4.27 5.05
CA LEU A 56 17.17 3.88 3.80
C LEU A 56 17.59 5.11 2.98
N PRO A 57 18.58 5.00 2.08
CA PRO A 57 18.97 6.10 1.22
C PRO A 57 17.87 6.47 0.22
N VAL A 58 17.60 7.75 0.03
CA VAL A 58 16.85 8.24 -1.13
C VAL A 58 17.66 7.95 -2.39
N ILE A 59 17.00 7.42 -3.43
CA ILE A 59 17.61 7.32 -4.76
C ILE A 59 17.34 8.62 -5.50
N GLU A 60 18.39 9.26 -6.01
CA GLU A 60 18.30 10.48 -6.83
C GLU A 60 19.00 10.28 -8.15
N VAL A 61 18.32 10.58 -9.27
CA VAL A 61 18.84 10.44 -10.63
C VAL A 61 18.24 11.53 -11.51
N ASP A 62 18.88 11.79 -12.66
CA ASP A 62 18.31 12.66 -13.68
C ASP A 62 17.53 11.83 -14.72
N LYS A 63 16.51 12.43 -15.30
CA LYS A 63 15.78 11.86 -16.44
C LYS A 63 16.74 11.57 -17.59
N GLY A 64 16.69 10.37 -18.12
CA GLY A 64 17.57 9.88 -19.17
C GLY A 64 18.79 9.11 -18.63
N ASP A 65 19.09 9.15 -17.34
CA ASP A 65 20.18 8.37 -16.75
C ASP A 65 19.89 6.86 -16.79
N GLN A 66 20.94 6.08 -16.69
CA GLN A 66 20.85 4.65 -16.45
C GLN A 66 20.97 4.40 -14.95
N LEU A 67 19.91 3.91 -14.32
CA LEU A 67 19.93 3.50 -12.92
C LEU A 67 20.37 2.04 -12.82
N VAL A 68 21.38 1.81 -11.99
CA VAL A 68 21.86 0.47 -11.64
C VAL A 68 21.79 0.29 -10.12
N VAL A 69 21.02 -0.69 -9.66
CA VAL A 69 20.95 -1.05 -8.24
C VAL A 69 21.43 -2.48 -8.08
N ASN A 70 22.63 -2.64 -7.53
CA ASN A 70 23.21 -3.93 -7.18
C ASN A 70 22.75 -4.30 -5.77
N MET A 71 21.83 -5.23 -5.66
CA MET A 71 21.29 -5.70 -4.39
C MET A 71 21.97 -7.01 -3.98
N HIS A 72 22.54 -7.04 -2.77
CA HIS A 72 22.92 -8.26 -2.07
C HIS A 72 21.90 -8.53 -0.96
N ASN A 73 21.28 -9.69 -0.96
CA ASN A 73 20.32 -10.06 0.10
C ASN A 73 21.05 -10.72 1.29
N GLY A 74 21.49 -9.91 2.25
CA GLY A 74 22.10 -10.36 3.50
C GLY A 74 21.09 -10.67 4.62
N LEU A 75 19.78 -10.70 4.32
CA LEU A 75 18.73 -11.09 5.25
C LEU A 75 18.60 -12.62 5.34
N ASP A 76 17.83 -13.10 6.29
CA ASP A 76 17.45 -14.51 6.46
C ASP A 76 16.12 -14.86 5.77
N ARG A 77 15.54 -13.93 5.01
CA ARG A 77 14.35 -14.10 4.19
C ARG A 77 14.54 -13.54 2.78
N SER A 78 13.66 -13.93 1.87
CA SER A 78 13.68 -13.42 0.48
C SER A 78 13.40 -11.93 0.40
N ALA A 79 13.93 -11.27 -0.62
CA ALA A 79 13.69 -9.86 -0.89
C ALA A 79 13.68 -9.58 -2.39
N THR A 80 12.96 -8.54 -2.82
CA THR A 80 13.00 -7.96 -4.18
C THR A 80 12.95 -6.45 -4.08
N ILE A 81 13.15 -5.73 -5.19
CA ILE A 81 12.89 -4.30 -5.27
C ILE A 81 11.89 -4.04 -6.39
N HIS A 82 10.80 -3.37 -6.06
CA HIS A 82 9.93 -2.72 -7.02
C HIS A 82 10.20 -1.21 -7.01
N PHE A 83 10.32 -0.63 -8.19
CA PHE A 83 10.46 0.81 -8.38
C PHE A 83 9.08 1.38 -8.74
N HIS A 84 8.32 1.69 -7.70
CA HIS A 84 6.92 2.05 -7.80
C HIS A 84 6.68 3.26 -8.69
N GLY A 85 5.82 3.08 -9.69
CA GLY A 85 5.46 4.09 -10.68
C GLY A 85 6.36 4.11 -11.92
N MET A 86 7.47 3.33 -11.94
CA MET A 86 8.29 3.20 -13.14
C MET A 86 7.60 2.36 -14.22
N PHE A 87 7.54 2.88 -15.44
CA PHE A 87 6.88 2.17 -16.55
C PHE A 87 7.60 0.90 -16.98
N GLN A 88 8.89 0.80 -16.73
CA GLN A 88 9.71 -0.36 -17.14
C GLN A 88 9.45 -0.80 -18.60
N ASN A 89 9.22 0.18 -19.50
CA ASN A 89 8.94 -0.08 -20.91
C ASN A 89 10.15 -0.73 -21.58
N GLY A 90 9.96 -1.96 -22.08
CA GLY A 90 11.04 -2.78 -22.64
C GLY A 90 11.95 -3.40 -21.58
N THR A 91 11.73 -3.14 -20.29
CA THR A 91 12.48 -3.67 -19.15
C THR A 91 11.58 -4.27 -18.07
N ASN A 92 10.46 -4.89 -18.45
CA ASN A 92 9.51 -5.53 -17.52
C ASN A 92 10.17 -6.52 -16.55
N THR A 93 11.32 -7.12 -16.95
CA THR A 93 12.16 -7.95 -16.07
C THR A 93 12.70 -7.20 -14.86
N MET A 94 12.69 -5.86 -14.84
CA MET A 94 13.19 -5.01 -13.75
C MET A 94 12.07 -4.44 -12.86
N ASP A 95 10.82 -4.84 -13.08
CA ASP A 95 9.67 -4.37 -12.29
C ASP A 95 9.69 -4.86 -10.83
N GLY A 96 10.11 -6.12 -10.60
CA GLY A 96 10.47 -6.59 -9.27
C GLY A 96 9.46 -7.44 -8.50
N PRO A 97 8.14 -7.46 -8.79
CA PRO A 97 7.19 -8.25 -8.01
C PRO A 97 7.48 -9.75 -8.13
N SER A 98 7.54 -10.38 -6.95
CA SER A 98 7.77 -11.82 -6.84
C SER A 98 6.65 -12.62 -7.49
N MET A 99 7.00 -13.69 -8.21
CA MET A 99 6.10 -14.61 -8.94
C MET A 99 5.29 -13.96 -10.09
N LEU A 100 5.53 -12.69 -10.39
CA LEU A 100 5.04 -12.03 -11.60
C LEU A 100 6.15 -11.89 -12.64
N THR A 101 7.15 -11.02 -12.36
CA THR A 101 8.23 -10.71 -13.30
C THR A 101 9.56 -11.38 -12.94
N GLN A 102 9.70 -11.86 -11.72
CA GLN A 102 10.89 -12.54 -11.22
C GLN A 102 10.58 -13.55 -10.10
N CYS A 103 11.55 -14.36 -9.74
CA CYS A 103 11.54 -15.13 -8.51
C CYS A 103 12.04 -14.28 -7.33
N PRO A 104 11.63 -14.58 -6.08
CA PRO A 104 12.18 -13.91 -4.91
C PRO A 104 13.67 -14.20 -4.78
N VAL A 105 14.47 -13.17 -4.47
CA VAL A 105 15.90 -13.28 -4.28
C VAL A 105 16.18 -13.90 -2.91
N SER A 106 16.65 -15.14 -2.89
CA SER A 106 16.91 -15.88 -1.66
C SER A 106 18.06 -15.29 -0.83
N PRO A 107 18.17 -15.60 0.47
CA PRO A 107 19.28 -15.18 1.33
C PRO A 107 20.66 -15.49 0.73
N GLY A 108 21.56 -14.51 0.79
CA GLY A 108 22.95 -14.62 0.31
C GLY A 108 23.13 -14.45 -1.19
N LEU A 109 22.08 -14.18 -1.96
CA LEU A 109 22.17 -13.96 -3.40
C LEU A 109 22.26 -12.48 -3.76
N ASP A 110 22.82 -12.24 -4.94
CA ASP A 110 22.88 -10.94 -5.58
C ASP A 110 21.82 -10.83 -6.69
N PHE A 111 21.30 -9.62 -6.90
CA PHE A 111 20.45 -9.29 -8.04
C PHE A 111 20.71 -7.86 -8.48
N THR A 112 20.85 -7.62 -9.78
CA THR A 112 21.08 -6.28 -10.32
C THR A 112 19.87 -5.81 -11.10
N TYR A 113 19.25 -4.71 -10.64
CA TYR A 113 18.27 -3.95 -11.39
C TYR A 113 18.99 -2.91 -12.23
N ASN A 114 18.67 -2.86 -13.53
CA ASN A 114 19.38 -2.01 -14.47
C ASN A 114 18.43 -1.59 -15.60
N PHE A 115 18.10 -0.30 -15.64
CA PHE A 115 17.18 0.26 -16.63
C PHE A 115 17.46 1.75 -16.87
N THR A 116 17.02 2.25 -18.02
CA THR A 116 17.06 3.69 -18.34
C THR A 116 15.87 4.38 -17.72
N VAL A 117 16.09 5.49 -17.01
CA VAL A 117 15.06 6.28 -16.37
C VAL A 117 14.46 7.25 -17.39
N ALA A 118 13.33 6.88 -18.00
CA ALA A 118 12.67 7.67 -19.04
C ALA A 118 11.68 8.70 -18.46
N GLN A 119 11.26 8.53 -17.23
CA GLN A 119 10.28 9.34 -16.52
C GLN A 119 10.97 10.39 -15.64
N SER A 120 10.19 11.30 -15.08
CA SER A 120 10.65 12.33 -14.14
C SER A 120 9.59 12.57 -13.08
N GLY A 121 10.01 13.06 -11.90
CA GLY A 121 9.10 13.37 -10.79
C GLY A 121 9.38 12.56 -9.53
N THR A 122 8.34 12.38 -8.72
CA THR A 122 8.42 11.78 -7.40
C THR A 122 7.90 10.35 -7.41
N TYR A 123 8.78 9.44 -7.07
CA TYR A 123 8.56 7.99 -7.01
C TYR A 123 9.10 7.44 -5.71
N TRP A 124 9.05 6.12 -5.54
CA TRP A 124 9.65 5.44 -4.41
C TRP A 124 10.04 4.01 -4.77
N TYR A 125 10.82 3.35 -3.93
CA TYR A 125 11.16 1.95 -4.09
C TYR A 125 10.85 1.19 -2.81
N HIS A 126 10.41 -0.05 -2.97
CA HIS A 126 10.09 -0.90 -1.85
C HIS A 126 10.25 -2.39 -2.19
N CYS A 127 10.30 -3.20 -1.17
CA CYS A 127 10.23 -4.64 -1.31
C CYS A 127 8.87 -5.09 -1.84
N HIS A 128 8.85 -6.06 -2.75
CA HIS A 128 7.60 -6.59 -3.31
C HIS A 128 7.53 -8.13 -3.20
N THR A 129 7.81 -8.64 -1.99
CA THR A 129 7.63 -10.04 -1.60
C THR A 129 7.39 -10.14 -0.09
N ASP A 130 6.52 -11.04 0.34
CA ASP A 130 6.33 -11.53 1.71
C ASP A 130 6.41 -10.47 2.84
N PHE A 131 5.62 -9.39 2.76
CA PHE A 131 5.55 -8.34 3.80
C PHE A 131 6.88 -7.67 4.15
N CYS A 132 7.87 -7.61 3.26
CA CYS A 132 9.16 -7.09 3.67
C CYS A 132 9.25 -5.57 3.68
N TYR A 133 8.38 -4.81 2.97
CA TYR A 133 8.48 -3.37 3.02
C TYR A 133 7.91 -2.72 4.30
N PRO A 134 6.86 -3.23 4.96
CA PRO A 134 6.43 -2.70 6.26
C PRO A 134 7.49 -2.87 7.36
N ASP A 135 8.44 -3.81 7.16
CA ASP A 135 9.59 -3.97 8.04
C ASP A 135 10.77 -3.04 7.71
N GLY A 136 10.50 -1.95 6.98
CA GLY A 136 11.45 -0.86 6.75
C GLY A 136 12.11 -0.82 5.38
N TYR A 137 11.87 -1.80 4.48
CA TYR A 137 12.49 -1.83 3.15
C TYR A 137 11.71 -0.96 2.15
N ARG A 138 11.79 0.35 2.34
CA ARG A 138 11.09 1.35 1.54
C ARG A 138 11.76 2.72 1.64
N GLN A 139 11.82 3.49 0.54
CA GLN A 139 12.27 4.89 0.55
C GLN A 139 11.93 5.58 -0.79
N ALA A 140 12.01 6.92 -0.81
CA ALA A 140 11.75 7.76 -1.98
C ALA A 140 12.79 7.53 -3.10
N LEU A 141 12.32 7.72 -4.35
CA LEU A 141 13.10 7.81 -5.57
C LEU A 141 12.74 9.11 -6.28
N ILE A 142 13.68 10.05 -6.37
CA ILE A 142 13.48 11.36 -7.00
C ILE A 142 14.19 11.39 -8.34
N ILE A 143 13.46 11.76 -9.38
CA ILE A 143 13.99 11.86 -10.74
C ILE A 143 13.90 13.31 -11.18
N HIS A 144 15.06 13.97 -11.23
CA HIS A 144 15.16 15.36 -11.60
C HIS A 144 14.95 15.56 -13.10
N ASP A 145 14.26 16.65 -13.46
CA ASP A 145 14.02 17.03 -14.85
C ASP A 145 14.23 18.54 -15.03
N SER A 146 15.32 18.93 -15.65
CA SER A 146 15.60 20.33 -15.97
C SER A 146 14.61 20.96 -16.98
N GLU A 147 13.77 20.14 -17.63
CA GLU A 147 12.73 20.56 -18.55
C GLU A 147 11.34 20.60 -17.91
N ALA A 148 11.21 20.30 -16.61
CA ALA A 148 9.94 20.36 -15.92
C ALA A 148 9.32 21.76 -16.03
N PRO A 149 7.99 21.88 -16.26
CA PRO A 149 7.33 23.19 -16.46
C PRO A 149 7.57 24.19 -15.33
N PHE A 150 7.80 23.70 -14.12
CA PHE A 150 8.00 24.47 -12.90
C PHE A 150 9.47 24.53 -12.45
N HIS A 151 10.42 24.03 -13.25
CA HIS A 151 11.86 23.92 -12.86
C HIS A 151 12.46 25.26 -12.38
N ASN A 152 11.98 26.39 -12.88
CA ASN A 152 12.48 27.71 -12.50
C ASN A 152 11.62 28.40 -11.42
N ASP A 153 10.65 27.72 -10.83
CA ASP A 153 9.69 28.27 -9.87
C ASP A 153 10.09 28.03 -8.41
N TYR A 154 11.19 27.33 -8.16
CA TYR A 154 11.70 27.03 -6.82
C TYR A 154 13.22 27.21 -6.75
N GLU A 155 13.73 27.37 -5.53
CA GLU A 155 15.16 27.53 -5.24
C GLU A 155 15.76 26.31 -4.55
N GLU A 156 14.98 25.55 -3.81
CA GLU A 156 15.43 24.39 -3.03
C GLU A 156 14.39 23.27 -3.08
N GLU A 157 14.84 22.02 -2.83
CA GLU A 157 13.99 20.82 -2.82
C GLU A 157 14.05 20.14 -1.46
N MET A 158 12.97 19.50 -1.06
CA MET A 158 12.88 18.68 0.15
C MET A 158 12.02 17.46 -0.10
N THR A 159 12.49 16.30 0.35
CA THR A 159 11.69 15.08 0.36
C THR A 159 11.03 14.90 1.72
N ILE A 160 9.74 14.62 1.71
CA ILE A 160 8.92 14.35 2.89
C ILE A 160 8.27 12.98 2.71
N THR A 161 8.61 12.05 3.58
CA THR A 161 7.98 10.73 3.61
C THR A 161 7.04 10.63 4.81
N MET A 162 5.89 9.98 4.59
CA MET A 162 4.91 9.62 5.61
C MET A 162 4.78 8.12 5.66
N SER A 163 4.63 7.54 6.84
CA SER A 163 4.42 6.09 6.98
C SER A 163 3.71 5.73 8.28
N ASP A 164 3.19 4.53 8.32
CA ASP A 164 2.83 3.83 9.54
C ASP A 164 4.04 3.06 10.09
N TRP A 165 3.98 2.74 11.38
CA TRP A 165 5.06 2.05 12.10
C TRP A 165 4.48 1.02 13.06
N TYR A 166 5.05 -0.19 13.04
CA TYR A 166 4.69 -1.29 13.92
C TYR A 166 5.87 -1.64 14.81
N HIS A 167 5.67 -1.85 16.11
CA HIS A 167 6.72 -2.35 17.01
C HIS A 167 7.00 -3.83 16.79
N THR A 168 5.99 -4.58 16.34
CA THR A 168 6.10 -6.01 16.05
C THR A 168 6.44 -6.23 14.58
N MET A 169 7.33 -7.19 14.30
CA MET A 169 7.69 -7.59 12.94
C MET A 169 6.47 -8.16 12.19
N THR A 170 6.41 -7.91 10.89
CA THR A 170 5.31 -8.41 10.05
C THR A 170 5.27 -9.94 9.99
N GLU A 171 6.40 -10.62 10.12
CA GLU A 171 6.47 -12.09 10.21
C GLU A 171 5.73 -12.67 11.43
N ASP A 172 5.60 -11.88 12.51
CA ASP A 172 4.83 -12.24 13.71
C ASP A 172 3.38 -11.77 13.63
N LEU A 173 3.10 -10.67 12.93
CA LEU A 173 1.75 -10.11 12.75
C LEU A 173 0.95 -10.88 11.70
N ALA A 174 1.54 -11.25 10.57
CA ALA A 174 0.85 -11.87 9.45
C ALA A 174 0.18 -13.22 9.81
N PRO A 175 0.79 -14.13 10.61
CA PRO A 175 0.12 -15.36 11.05
C PRO A 175 -1.06 -15.11 12.00
N GLN A 176 -1.08 -13.98 12.69
CA GLN A 176 -2.20 -13.59 13.55
C GLN A 176 -3.32 -12.97 12.72
N PHE A 177 -2.96 -12.15 11.75
CA PHE A 177 -3.89 -11.53 10.81
C PHE A 177 -4.63 -12.58 9.97
N LEU A 178 -3.90 -13.45 9.28
CA LEU A 178 -4.44 -14.56 8.49
C LEU A 178 -4.67 -15.79 9.37
N SER A 179 -5.67 -15.74 10.26
CA SER A 179 -5.92 -16.81 11.23
C SER A 179 -7.41 -17.00 11.53
N LEU A 180 -7.74 -18.17 12.08
CA LEU A 180 -9.07 -18.49 12.63
C LEU A 180 -9.49 -17.59 13.80
N TYR A 181 -8.53 -16.95 14.47
CA TYR A 181 -8.79 -16.06 15.60
C TYR A 181 -9.08 -14.62 15.15
N ASN A 182 -8.91 -14.34 13.86
CA ASN A 182 -9.25 -13.08 13.21
C ASN A 182 -10.22 -13.30 12.03
N PRO A 183 -11.42 -13.87 12.27
CA PRO A 183 -12.33 -14.23 11.18
C PRO A 183 -12.94 -13.03 10.47
N THR A 184 -12.85 -11.83 11.02
CA THR A 184 -13.32 -10.59 10.39
C THR A 184 -12.25 -9.91 9.54
N GLY A 185 -11.01 -10.46 9.51
CA GLY A 185 -9.92 -9.92 8.70
C GLY A 185 -9.40 -8.56 9.17
N LYS A 186 -9.55 -8.23 10.47
CA LYS A 186 -9.08 -6.94 11.02
C LYS A 186 -7.59 -6.79 10.88
N GLU A 187 -7.18 -5.68 10.28
CA GLU A 187 -5.77 -5.36 10.06
C GLU A 187 -5.05 -5.10 11.39
N PRO A 188 -3.76 -5.48 11.49
CA PRO A 188 -2.92 -5.04 12.59
C PRO A 188 -2.85 -3.52 12.66
N ILE A 189 -3.12 -2.96 13.82
CA ILE A 189 -3.09 -1.50 14.04
C ILE A 189 -1.65 -1.04 14.20
N PRO A 190 -1.21 0.01 13.49
CA PRO A 190 0.09 0.62 13.71
C PRO A 190 0.26 1.15 15.13
N ASP A 191 1.48 1.13 15.65
CA ASP A 191 1.82 1.69 16.95
C ASP A 191 2.10 3.19 16.88
N ALA A 192 2.56 3.69 15.73
CA ALA A 192 2.81 5.11 15.48
C ALA A 192 2.71 5.46 13.99
N PHE A 193 2.69 6.77 13.70
CA PHE A 193 2.82 7.34 12.35
C PHE A 193 4.08 8.18 12.31
N LEU A 194 4.88 8.01 11.25
CA LEU A 194 6.17 8.66 11.12
C LEU A 194 6.17 9.73 10.02
N PHE A 195 7.00 10.73 10.22
CA PHE A 195 7.34 11.78 9.27
C PHE A 195 8.86 11.75 9.06
N ASN A 196 9.31 11.51 7.82
CA ASN A 196 10.73 11.29 7.50
C ASN A 196 11.38 10.22 8.39
N ASP A 197 10.66 9.11 8.58
CA ASP A 197 11.09 7.98 9.43
C ASP A 197 11.45 8.38 10.87
N THR A 198 10.84 9.44 11.40
CA THR A 198 10.98 9.90 12.79
C THR A 198 9.70 10.59 13.28
N MET A 199 9.75 11.15 14.47
CA MET A 199 8.67 11.97 15.05
C MET A 199 9.21 13.32 15.52
N ASN A 200 8.36 14.35 15.50
CA ASN A 200 8.67 15.68 16.02
C ASN A 200 9.92 16.31 15.37
N SER A 201 10.04 16.20 14.04
CA SER A 201 11.17 16.74 13.30
C SER A 201 10.94 18.20 12.87
N SER A 202 12.04 18.95 12.66
CA SER A 202 12.02 20.30 12.13
C SER A 202 12.64 20.34 10.74
N LEU A 203 11.95 20.98 9.80
CA LEU A 203 12.46 21.32 8.48
C LEU A 203 12.88 22.80 8.48
N ALA A 204 14.18 23.04 8.53
CA ALA A 204 14.72 24.40 8.51
C ALA A 204 14.50 25.04 7.13
N VAL A 205 13.92 26.23 7.11
CA VAL A 205 13.63 26.96 5.87
C VAL A 205 14.15 28.41 5.91
N LYS A 206 14.47 28.91 4.74
CA LYS A 206 14.81 30.33 4.54
C LYS A 206 13.52 31.11 4.32
N PRO A 207 13.39 32.35 4.85
CA PRO A 207 12.25 33.19 4.55
C PRO A 207 12.24 33.65 3.09
N ASN A 208 11.03 33.84 2.54
CA ASN A 208 10.80 34.30 1.17
C ASN A 208 11.51 33.44 0.10
N THR A 209 11.52 32.15 0.30
CA THR A 209 12.13 31.12 -0.58
C THR A 209 11.06 30.13 -1.01
N THR A 210 11.04 29.76 -2.26
CA THR A 210 10.12 28.72 -2.74
C THR A 210 10.83 27.36 -2.75
N TYR A 211 10.21 26.38 -2.11
CA TYR A 211 10.67 25.01 -2.02
C TYR A 211 9.80 24.11 -2.88
N LEU A 212 10.41 23.16 -3.59
CA LEU A 212 9.72 22.00 -4.14
C LEU A 212 9.71 20.90 -3.07
N LEU A 213 8.53 20.55 -2.59
CA LEU A 213 8.35 19.48 -1.62
C LEU A 213 7.88 18.21 -2.33
N HIS A 214 8.66 17.13 -2.25
CA HIS A 214 8.31 15.80 -2.72
C HIS A 214 7.64 15.04 -1.58
N LEU A 215 6.33 14.91 -1.62
CA LEU A 215 5.53 14.22 -0.60
C LEU A 215 5.27 12.77 -1.03
N VAL A 216 5.61 11.81 -0.21
CA VAL A 216 5.43 10.37 -0.51
C VAL A 216 4.86 9.66 0.71
N ASN A 217 3.72 8.97 0.57
CA ASN A 217 3.27 8.04 1.59
C ASN A 217 3.86 6.65 1.30
N ILE A 218 4.93 6.31 2.03
CA ILE A 218 5.64 5.03 1.96
C ILE A 218 5.16 4.03 3.02
N GLY A 219 3.98 4.27 3.61
CA GLY A 219 3.34 3.38 4.58
C GLY A 219 2.77 2.12 3.94
N ALA A 220 2.33 1.18 4.77
CA ALA A 220 1.80 -0.11 4.35
C ALA A 220 0.27 -0.22 4.50
N PHE A 221 -0.35 0.71 5.22
CA PHE A 221 -1.76 0.61 5.58
C PHE A 221 -2.49 1.96 5.55
N VAL A 222 -2.02 2.97 6.31
CA VAL A 222 -2.86 4.10 6.66
C VAL A 222 -2.59 5.33 5.79
N SER A 223 -3.64 5.82 5.14
CA SER A 223 -3.63 7.11 4.45
C SER A 223 -3.53 8.26 5.44
N GLN A 224 -2.94 9.37 5.04
CA GLN A 224 -2.74 10.52 5.92
C GLN A 224 -3.16 11.82 5.26
N TYR A 225 -3.79 12.71 6.03
CA TYR A 225 -3.96 14.11 5.65
C TYR A 225 -2.65 14.85 5.92
N PHE A 226 -2.31 15.79 5.04
CA PHE A 226 -1.12 16.63 5.16
C PHE A 226 -1.50 18.10 4.97
N TYR A 227 -1.07 18.96 5.88
CA TYR A 227 -1.17 20.41 5.75
C TYR A 227 -0.09 21.13 6.57
N ILE A 228 0.13 22.42 6.27
CA ILE A 228 1.05 23.28 7.01
C ILE A 228 0.25 24.48 7.51
N GLU A 229 0.20 24.70 8.82
CA GLU A 229 -0.59 25.79 9.40
C GLU A 229 -0.16 27.15 8.82
N ASP A 230 -1.14 28.00 8.53
CA ASP A 230 -0.97 29.33 7.92
C ASP A 230 -0.25 29.33 6.55
N HIS A 231 -0.13 28.21 5.85
CA HIS A 231 0.46 28.15 4.51
C HIS A 231 -0.50 27.46 3.53
N THR A 232 -0.39 27.88 2.28
CA THR A 232 -0.90 27.13 1.12
C THR A 232 0.26 26.73 0.23
N PHE A 233 0.06 25.78 -0.62
CA PHE A 233 1.04 25.31 -1.59
C PHE A 233 0.38 25.08 -2.94
N ARG A 234 1.19 25.05 -4.00
CA ARG A 234 0.71 24.78 -5.36
C ARG A 234 1.09 23.37 -5.77
N ILE A 235 0.12 22.53 -6.08
CA ILE A 235 0.35 21.21 -6.65
C ILE A 235 0.87 21.39 -8.07
N VAL A 236 1.98 20.74 -8.41
CA VAL A 236 2.62 20.78 -9.74
C VAL A 236 2.84 19.40 -10.34
N GLU A 237 2.68 18.34 -9.53
CA GLU A 237 2.85 16.95 -9.96
C GLU A 237 2.06 16.02 -9.04
N ILE A 238 1.49 14.96 -9.62
CA ILE A 238 0.95 13.80 -8.89
C ILE A 238 1.44 12.51 -9.56
N ASP A 239 2.00 11.56 -8.78
CA ASP A 239 2.47 10.24 -9.22
C ASP A 239 3.29 10.28 -10.54
N GLY A 240 4.22 11.25 -10.68
CA GLY A 240 5.05 11.41 -11.87
C GLY A 240 4.36 12.13 -13.05
N VAL A 241 3.13 12.60 -12.89
CA VAL A 241 2.42 13.38 -13.92
C VAL A 241 2.42 14.86 -13.55
N TYR A 242 3.06 15.69 -14.34
CA TYR A 242 3.03 17.14 -14.16
C TYR A 242 1.62 17.69 -14.40
N THR A 243 1.21 18.66 -13.58
CA THR A 243 -0.10 19.30 -13.66
C THR A 243 0.04 20.81 -13.85
N ASP A 244 -1.00 21.42 -14.39
CA ASP A 244 -1.17 22.86 -14.27
C ASP A 244 -1.19 23.24 -12.79
N PRO A 245 -0.44 24.27 -12.33
CA PRO A 245 -0.33 24.58 -10.91
C PRO A 245 -1.67 24.97 -10.29
N VAL A 246 -2.07 24.27 -9.23
CA VAL A 246 -3.32 24.54 -8.49
C VAL A 246 -3.02 24.73 -7.01
N GLU A 247 -3.60 25.76 -6.40
CA GLU A 247 -3.45 26.04 -4.98
C GLU A 247 -4.26 25.07 -4.13
N ALA A 248 -3.63 24.57 -3.07
CA ALA A 248 -4.24 23.69 -2.08
C ALA A 248 -3.72 24.06 -0.68
N ASP A 249 -4.48 23.71 0.34
CA ASP A 249 -4.09 23.88 1.75
C ASP A 249 -4.03 22.54 2.50
N THR A 250 -4.75 21.52 2.03
CA THR A 250 -4.83 20.20 2.65
C THR A 250 -4.84 19.12 1.58
N LEU A 251 -3.96 18.13 1.72
CA LEU A 251 -3.90 16.95 0.86
C LEU A 251 -4.33 15.70 1.62
N TYR A 252 -4.95 14.77 0.92
CA TYR A 252 -5.09 13.39 1.34
C TYR A 252 -4.07 12.56 0.55
N VAL A 253 -3.11 11.99 1.26
CA VAL A 253 -2.02 11.21 0.66
C VAL A 253 -2.18 9.77 1.10
N SER A 254 -2.80 8.97 0.23
CA SER A 254 -2.96 7.54 0.49
C SER A 254 -1.63 6.81 0.34
N VAL A 255 -1.59 5.59 0.86
CA VAL A 255 -0.43 4.71 0.68
C VAL A 255 -0.07 4.63 -0.80
N ALA A 256 1.20 4.74 -1.12
CA ALA A 256 1.80 4.75 -2.45
C ALA A 256 1.57 6.03 -3.28
N GLN A 257 0.70 6.93 -2.87
CA GLN A 257 0.50 8.20 -3.57
C GLN A 257 1.64 9.19 -3.32
N ARG A 258 1.91 10.03 -4.34
CA ARG A 258 2.90 11.09 -4.31
C ARG A 258 2.30 12.40 -4.78
N TYR A 259 2.82 13.48 -4.22
CA TYR A 259 2.57 14.84 -4.67
C TYR A 259 3.88 15.61 -4.68
N SER A 260 4.13 16.40 -5.73
CA SER A 260 5.13 17.47 -5.67
C SER A 260 4.42 18.80 -5.61
N VAL A 261 4.77 19.60 -4.60
CA VAL A 261 4.13 20.89 -4.34
C VAL A 261 5.14 22.00 -4.17
N LEU A 262 4.83 23.19 -4.66
CA LEU A 262 5.61 24.41 -4.45
C LEU A 262 5.11 25.13 -3.20
N LEU A 263 5.98 25.26 -2.21
CA LEU A 263 5.74 25.99 -0.97
C LEU A 263 6.57 27.27 -0.96
N THR A 264 5.94 28.45 -1.00
CA THR A 264 6.65 29.73 -0.80
C THR A 264 6.56 30.12 0.67
N THR A 265 7.72 30.22 1.31
CA THR A 265 7.84 30.58 2.71
C THR A 265 7.53 32.06 2.95
N LYS A 266 7.09 32.38 4.17
CA LYS A 266 6.80 33.76 4.58
C LYS A 266 8.08 34.60 4.69
N ASN A 267 7.94 35.90 4.68
CA ASN A 267 9.06 36.84 4.76
C ASN A 267 9.49 37.18 6.21
N THR A 268 9.00 36.44 7.21
CA THR A 268 9.25 36.66 8.64
C THR A 268 9.98 35.49 9.26
N THR A 269 10.70 35.72 10.35
CA THR A 269 11.35 34.72 11.20
C THR A 269 10.85 34.76 12.63
N ASP A 270 9.64 35.32 12.85
CA ASP A 270 9.15 35.57 14.21
C ASP A 270 8.67 34.30 14.91
N LYS A 271 8.22 33.30 14.15
CA LYS A 271 7.69 32.04 14.67
C LYS A 271 7.92 30.90 13.70
N ASN A 272 7.86 29.69 14.22
CA ASN A 272 7.79 28.42 13.47
C ASN A 272 6.33 28.01 13.25
N TYR A 273 6.08 27.14 12.28
CA TYR A 273 4.73 26.71 11.93
C TYR A 273 4.62 25.18 11.96
N PRO A 274 3.53 24.65 12.52
CA PRO A 274 3.28 23.21 12.47
C PRO A 274 3.13 22.69 11.03
N ILE A 275 3.85 21.62 10.74
CA ILE A 275 3.56 20.69 9.65
C ILE A 275 2.79 19.55 10.28
N VAL A 276 1.59 19.28 9.80
CA VAL A 276 0.69 18.34 10.43
C VAL A 276 0.38 17.19 9.48
N THR A 277 0.55 15.98 9.99
CA THR A 277 0.01 14.79 9.38
C THR A 277 -1.06 14.19 10.29
N VAL A 278 -2.17 13.76 9.73
CA VAL A 278 -3.28 13.15 10.46
C VAL A 278 -3.66 11.84 9.81
N ALA A 279 -3.55 10.75 10.55
CA ALA A 279 -3.93 9.43 10.07
C ALA A 279 -5.44 9.35 9.83
N ASP A 280 -5.84 8.73 8.73
CA ASP A 280 -7.24 8.46 8.45
C ASP A 280 -7.77 7.37 9.39
N SER A 281 -8.46 7.81 10.42
CA SER A 281 -9.00 6.91 11.45
C SER A 281 -10.14 6.01 10.95
N ALA A 282 -10.71 6.29 9.78
CA ALA A 282 -11.75 5.44 9.19
C ALA A 282 -11.20 4.10 8.69
N LEU A 283 -9.88 4.01 8.47
CA LEU A 283 -9.20 2.76 8.13
C LEU A 283 -8.92 1.86 9.34
N LEU A 284 -9.11 2.35 10.55
CA LEU A 284 -8.76 1.64 11.77
C LEU A 284 -10.00 1.04 12.41
N ASP A 285 -10.15 -0.27 12.42
CA ASP A 285 -11.21 -1.01 13.11
C ASP A 285 -11.32 -0.66 14.60
N LYS A 286 -10.21 -0.31 15.20
CA LYS A 286 -10.11 0.11 16.60
C LYS A 286 -8.97 1.12 16.76
N ILE A 287 -9.24 2.18 17.50
CA ILE A 287 -8.21 3.15 17.87
C ILE A 287 -7.75 2.83 19.32
N PRO A 288 -6.51 2.32 19.50
CA PRO A 288 -5.96 2.14 20.83
C PRO A 288 -5.87 3.48 21.58
N PRO A 289 -6.13 3.51 22.90
CA PRO A 289 -6.15 4.76 23.66
C PRO A 289 -4.84 5.56 23.64
N ASN A 290 -3.72 4.90 23.39
CA ASN A 290 -2.39 5.51 23.36
C ASN A 290 -1.90 5.84 21.94
N LEU A 291 -2.66 5.46 20.90
CA LEU A 291 -2.28 5.77 19.52
C LEU A 291 -2.53 7.25 19.23
N GLN A 292 -1.47 7.95 18.86
CA GLN A 292 -1.56 9.34 18.37
C GLN A 292 -1.83 9.32 16.88
N LEU A 293 -3.01 9.79 16.48
CA LEU A 293 -3.42 9.85 15.06
C LEU A 293 -2.86 11.07 14.34
N ASN A 294 -2.49 12.11 15.06
CA ASN A 294 -1.89 13.31 14.51
C ASN A 294 -0.41 13.41 14.94
N ASN A 295 0.42 13.79 13.98
CA ASN A 295 1.83 14.06 14.21
C ASN A 295 2.14 15.52 13.86
N THR A 296 2.80 16.23 14.76
CA THR A 296 3.22 17.63 14.58
C THR A 296 4.72 17.68 14.36
N ASN A 297 5.12 18.20 13.21
CA ASN A 297 6.49 18.57 12.85
C ASN A 297 6.54 20.07 12.59
N TRP A 298 7.69 20.65 12.29
CA TRP A 298 7.77 22.09 12.19
C TRP A 298 8.47 22.55 10.92
N LEU A 299 7.85 23.52 10.27
CA LEU A 299 8.50 24.38 9.30
C LEU A 299 9.26 25.44 10.10
N GLU A 300 10.58 25.25 10.23
CA GLU A 300 11.42 26.00 11.14
C GLU A 300 12.06 27.21 10.45
N TYR A 301 11.52 28.39 10.73
CA TYR A 301 12.07 29.67 10.27
C TYR A 301 13.15 30.20 11.20
N ASN A 302 13.09 29.81 12.47
CA ASN A 302 13.99 30.29 13.51
C ASN A 302 14.17 29.25 14.60
N ALA A 303 15.36 28.67 14.68
CA ALA A 303 15.68 27.63 15.68
C ALA A 303 15.60 28.15 17.15
N ALA A 304 15.56 29.46 17.38
CA ALA A 304 15.42 30.04 18.71
C ALA A 304 13.95 30.36 19.07
N ALA A 305 13.02 30.23 18.13
CA ALA A 305 11.60 30.43 18.38
C ALA A 305 10.95 29.14 18.87
N ASP A 306 9.81 29.28 19.55
CA ASP A 306 9.03 28.12 20.04
C ASP A 306 8.58 27.23 18.88
N HIS A 307 8.44 25.95 19.17
CA HIS A 307 7.81 24.93 18.32
C HIS A 307 6.35 24.73 18.78
N PRO A 308 5.38 25.45 18.18
CA PRO A 308 3.99 25.39 18.61
C PRO A 308 3.37 24.03 18.31
N GLN A 309 2.50 23.55 19.18
CA GLN A 309 1.68 22.38 18.90
C GLN A 309 0.57 22.76 17.91
N ALA A 310 0.26 21.84 17.00
CA ALA A 310 -0.86 22.02 16.08
C ALA A 310 -2.19 22.10 16.88
N ASN A 311 -3.08 22.97 16.44
CA ASN A 311 -4.39 23.14 17.05
C ASN A 311 -5.41 22.16 16.44
N ILE A 312 -5.08 20.87 16.46
CA ILE A 312 -5.94 19.82 15.92
C ILE A 312 -6.17 18.73 16.97
N THR A 313 -7.36 18.13 16.95
CA THR A 313 -7.71 16.94 17.71
C THR A 313 -8.13 15.82 16.76
N VAL A 314 -8.04 14.58 17.21
CA VAL A 314 -8.51 13.39 16.45
C VAL A 314 -9.95 13.57 15.96
N ALA A 315 -10.82 14.20 16.76
CA ALA A 315 -12.21 14.44 16.39
C ALA A 315 -12.39 15.36 15.16
N LEU A 316 -11.37 16.16 14.84
CA LEU A 316 -11.39 17.06 13.69
C LEU A 316 -10.88 16.42 12.40
N ALA A 317 -10.21 15.27 12.47
CA ALA A 317 -9.64 14.61 11.29
C ALA A 317 -10.71 14.33 10.21
N LYS A 318 -11.89 13.88 10.62
CA LYS A 318 -13.02 13.63 9.72
C LYS A 318 -13.61 14.91 9.09
N ASP A 319 -13.34 16.06 9.66
CA ASP A 319 -13.82 17.36 9.18
C ASP A 319 -12.80 18.01 8.22
N LEU A 320 -11.61 17.42 8.04
CA LEU A 320 -10.65 17.86 7.04
C LEU A 320 -11.18 17.55 5.64
N ILE A 321 -11.28 18.57 4.82
CA ILE A 321 -11.69 18.45 3.41
C ILE A 321 -10.44 18.58 2.57
N PRO A 322 -9.88 17.48 2.04
CA PRO A 322 -8.68 17.55 1.22
C PRO A 322 -9.00 18.10 -0.16
N PHE A 323 -7.96 18.56 -0.85
CA PHE A 323 -8.05 18.89 -2.26
C PHE A 323 -8.55 17.68 -3.07
N ASP A 324 -9.48 17.91 -3.99
CA ASP A 324 -10.01 16.85 -4.87
C ASP A 324 -9.09 16.66 -6.08
N ASP A 325 -8.32 15.59 -6.08
CA ASP A 325 -7.34 15.24 -7.12
C ASP A 325 -7.97 14.97 -8.50
N MET A 326 -9.27 14.64 -8.57
CA MET A 326 -9.99 14.52 -9.85
C MET A 326 -10.08 15.84 -10.62
N THR A 327 -9.87 16.97 -9.96
CA THR A 327 -9.94 18.32 -10.57
C THR A 327 -8.62 18.77 -11.20
N LEU A 328 -7.53 18.04 -11.02
CA LEU A 328 -6.23 18.37 -11.58
C LEU A 328 -6.22 18.18 -13.09
N VAL A 329 -5.53 19.08 -13.77
CA VAL A 329 -5.34 19.05 -15.22
C VAL A 329 -3.87 18.74 -15.50
N PRO A 330 -3.54 17.60 -16.16
CA PRO A 330 -2.18 17.33 -16.59
C PRO A 330 -1.64 18.40 -17.54
N SER A 331 -0.39 18.83 -17.37
CA SER A 331 0.22 19.94 -18.11
C SER A 331 0.40 19.67 -19.61
N ASP A 332 0.37 18.40 -20.03
CA ASP A 332 0.37 18.01 -21.44
C ASP A 332 -1.01 18.09 -22.10
N HIS A 333 -2.04 18.36 -21.28
CA HIS A 333 -3.44 18.48 -21.71
C HIS A 333 -3.93 17.30 -22.57
N MET A 334 -3.47 16.08 -22.27
CA MET A 334 -3.91 14.87 -22.94
C MET A 334 -5.43 14.73 -22.81
N PRO A 335 -6.17 14.69 -23.94
CA PRO A 335 -7.62 14.57 -23.87
C PRO A 335 -8.05 13.20 -23.34
N LEU A 336 -9.31 13.09 -22.95
CA LEU A 336 -9.94 11.80 -22.62
C LEU A 336 -9.68 10.81 -23.77
N LEU A 337 -9.20 9.62 -23.42
CA LEU A 337 -9.02 8.52 -24.36
C LEU A 337 -10.36 8.15 -25.02
N PRO A 338 -10.33 7.59 -26.24
CA PRO A 338 -11.53 7.11 -26.94
C PRO A 338 -12.35 6.14 -26.07
N ASP A 339 -13.56 5.81 -26.51
CA ASP A 339 -14.35 4.76 -25.90
C ASP A 339 -13.55 3.46 -25.83
N PRO A 340 -13.69 2.68 -24.73
CA PRO A 340 -12.85 1.53 -24.50
C PRO A 340 -13.14 0.40 -25.50
N ASP A 341 -12.07 -0.25 -25.97
CA ASP A 341 -12.16 -1.51 -26.71
C ASP A 341 -12.49 -2.68 -25.78
N LEU A 342 -12.11 -2.57 -24.50
CA LEU A 342 -12.35 -3.54 -23.45
C LEU A 342 -12.75 -2.82 -22.15
N GLU A 343 -13.89 -3.22 -21.58
CA GLU A 343 -14.30 -2.82 -20.25
C GLU A 343 -14.17 -4.01 -19.30
N ILE A 344 -13.50 -3.80 -18.18
CA ILE A 344 -13.29 -4.76 -17.11
C ILE A 344 -14.04 -4.24 -15.88
N GLU A 345 -15.12 -4.89 -15.50
CA GLU A 345 -15.86 -4.57 -14.29
C GLU A 345 -15.50 -5.56 -13.18
N VAL A 346 -14.99 -5.04 -12.07
CA VAL A 346 -14.63 -5.82 -10.89
C VAL A 346 -15.20 -5.19 -9.62
N THR A 347 -15.51 -6.06 -8.66
CA THR A 347 -16.03 -5.67 -7.36
C THR A 347 -15.12 -6.18 -6.25
N VAL A 348 -14.70 -5.28 -5.36
CA VAL A 348 -13.98 -5.61 -4.14
C VAL A 348 -14.95 -6.22 -3.12
N GLN A 349 -14.56 -7.34 -2.53
CA GLN A 349 -15.32 -8.03 -1.49
C GLN A 349 -14.39 -8.61 -0.43
N MET A 350 -14.81 -8.55 0.84
CA MET A 350 -14.10 -9.16 1.96
C MET A 350 -14.94 -10.31 2.52
N MET A 351 -14.46 -11.54 2.45
CA MET A 351 -15.22 -12.73 2.86
C MET A 351 -14.32 -13.83 3.43
N ASN A 352 -14.92 -14.77 4.17
CA ASN A 352 -14.21 -15.93 4.68
C ASN A 352 -14.31 -17.11 3.74
N LEU A 353 -13.22 -17.87 3.62
CA LEU A 353 -13.19 -19.17 2.96
C LEU A 353 -13.32 -20.33 3.96
N ILE A 354 -13.33 -21.56 3.47
CA ILE A 354 -13.62 -22.77 4.29
C ILE A 354 -12.64 -22.98 5.44
N ASN A 355 -11.43 -22.42 5.34
CA ASN A 355 -10.44 -22.45 6.41
C ASN A 355 -10.74 -21.44 7.54
N GLY A 356 -11.77 -20.58 7.36
CA GLY A 356 -12.21 -19.60 8.33
C GLY A 356 -11.37 -18.33 8.38
N TYR A 357 -10.42 -18.15 7.46
CA TYR A 357 -9.63 -16.91 7.35
C TYR A 357 -10.38 -15.89 6.50
N GLY A 358 -10.14 -14.61 6.77
CA GLY A 358 -10.59 -13.51 5.92
C GLY A 358 -9.75 -13.39 4.66
N TYR A 359 -10.40 -13.27 3.52
CA TYR A 359 -9.78 -13.06 2.21
C TYR A 359 -10.41 -11.85 1.53
N ALA A 360 -9.62 -11.21 0.66
CA ALA A 360 -10.06 -10.14 -0.21
C ALA A 360 -10.19 -10.66 -1.66
N PHE A 361 -11.20 -10.19 -2.35
CA PHE A 361 -11.55 -10.68 -3.67
C PHE A 361 -11.77 -9.56 -4.67
N LEU A 362 -11.41 -9.81 -5.91
CA LEU A 362 -11.95 -9.15 -7.09
C LEU A 362 -12.84 -10.17 -7.81
N ASN A 363 -14.14 -9.92 -7.91
CA ASN A 363 -15.12 -10.83 -8.55
C ASN A 363 -15.04 -12.29 -8.07
N ASN A 364 -14.98 -12.50 -6.74
CA ASN A 364 -14.89 -13.82 -6.11
C ASN A 364 -13.54 -14.56 -6.33
N ILE A 365 -12.54 -13.92 -6.92
CA ILE A 365 -11.18 -14.45 -7.03
C ILE A 365 -10.29 -13.74 -6.05
N SER A 366 -9.70 -14.51 -5.12
CA SER A 366 -8.62 -14.06 -4.25
C SER A 366 -7.29 -14.46 -4.91
N TYR A 367 -6.49 -13.46 -5.27
CA TYR A 367 -5.23 -13.68 -5.95
C TYR A 367 -4.37 -14.70 -5.21
N THR A 368 -3.89 -15.68 -5.95
CA THR A 368 -2.96 -16.70 -5.45
C THR A 368 -1.83 -16.86 -6.44
N ALA A 369 -0.59 -16.64 -5.98
CA ALA A 369 0.59 -16.70 -6.83
C ALA A 369 0.72 -18.05 -7.54
N PRO A 370 1.08 -18.09 -8.84
CA PRO A 370 1.27 -19.33 -9.60
C PRO A 370 2.55 -20.06 -9.17
N LYS A 371 2.80 -21.26 -9.71
CA LYS A 371 4.05 -21.99 -9.48
C LYS A 371 5.22 -21.54 -10.37
N VAL A 372 4.91 -20.88 -11.47
CA VAL A 372 5.87 -20.29 -12.41
C VAL A 372 5.61 -18.79 -12.46
N PRO A 373 6.60 -17.91 -12.32
CA PRO A 373 6.38 -16.48 -12.52
C PRO A 373 5.70 -16.22 -13.87
N ILE A 374 4.70 -15.33 -13.88
CA ILE A 374 3.82 -15.16 -15.04
C ILE A 374 4.60 -14.76 -16.30
N LEU A 375 5.60 -13.88 -16.16
CA LEU A 375 6.46 -13.51 -17.27
C LEU A 375 7.15 -14.72 -17.91
N TYR A 376 7.54 -15.72 -17.12
CA TYR A 376 8.22 -16.91 -17.67
C TYR A 376 7.21 -17.87 -18.31
N THR A 377 5.97 -17.89 -17.83
CA THR A 377 4.86 -18.56 -18.53
C THR A 377 4.67 -17.91 -19.90
N VAL A 378 4.58 -16.58 -19.99
CA VAL A 378 4.51 -15.86 -21.29
C VAL A 378 5.65 -16.27 -22.20
N MET A 379 6.89 -16.19 -21.73
CA MET A 379 8.09 -16.43 -22.55
C MET A 379 8.27 -17.88 -22.98
N SER A 380 7.65 -18.84 -22.31
CA SER A 380 7.77 -20.27 -22.60
C SER A 380 6.55 -20.90 -23.30
N ALA A 381 5.43 -20.15 -23.41
CA ALA A 381 4.16 -20.72 -23.87
C ALA A 381 3.94 -20.69 -25.40
N GLY A 382 4.80 -20.01 -26.17
CA GLY A 382 4.61 -19.82 -27.61
C GLY A 382 3.25 -19.16 -27.89
N ASP A 383 2.53 -19.62 -28.91
CA ASP A 383 1.24 -19.05 -29.32
C ASP A 383 0.16 -19.08 -28.22
N LEU A 384 0.27 -19.99 -27.26
CA LEU A 384 -0.68 -20.08 -26.13
C LEU A 384 -0.51 -18.94 -25.12
N ALA A 385 0.54 -18.10 -25.22
CA ALA A 385 0.70 -16.94 -24.36
C ALA A 385 -0.47 -15.93 -24.45
N THR A 386 -1.24 -15.97 -25.55
CA THR A 386 -2.45 -15.15 -25.72
C THR A 386 -3.71 -15.75 -25.06
N SER A 387 -3.63 -16.98 -24.52
CA SER A 387 -4.74 -17.60 -23.81
C SER A 387 -4.64 -17.34 -22.31
N SER A 388 -5.66 -16.70 -21.72
CA SER A 388 -5.71 -16.44 -20.28
C SER A 388 -5.71 -17.73 -19.43
N GLU A 389 -6.19 -18.84 -20.00
CA GLU A 389 -6.33 -20.11 -19.30
C GLU A 389 -5.00 -20.64 -18.72
N ILE A 390 -3.87 -20.44 -19.43
CA ILE A 390 -2.58 -21.00 -19.00
C ILE A 390 -1.98 -20.35 -17.75
N TYR A 391 -2.44 -19.14 -17.42
CA TYR A 391 -1.92 -18.37 -16.28
C TYR A 391 -2.57 -18.77 -14.95
N GLY A 392 -3.63 -19.60 -14.99
CA GLY A 392 -4.36 -20.07 -13.82
C GLY A 392 -5.47 -19.13 -13.38
N GLU A 393 -6.60 -19.71 -12.99
CA GLU A 393 -7.80 -18.95 -12.58
C GLU A 393 -7.50 -17.97 -11.43
N PHE A 394 -6.71 -18.44 -10.45
CA PHE A 394 -6.48 -17.69 -9.21
C PHE A 394 -5.38 -16.61 -9.30
N THR A 395 -4.75 -16.44 -10.43
CA THR A 395 -3.95 -15.23 -10.71
C THR A 395 -4.81 -14.09 -11.22
N HIS A 396 -6.08 -14.34 -11.50
CA HIS A 396 -7.04 -13.41 -12.07
C HIS A 396 -6.49 -12.72 -13.34
N PRO A 397 -6.11 -13.49 -14.38
CA PRO A 397 -5.35 -12.98 -15.50
C PRO A 397 -6.25 -12.28 -16.52
N MET A 398 -5.84 -11.10 -16.96
CA MET A 398 -6.42 -10.36 -18.10
C MET A 398 -5.37 -10.22 -19.18
N VAL A 399 -5.60 -10.87 -20.32
CA VAL A 399 -4.72 -10.75 -21.50
C VAL A 399 -5.21 -9.59 -22.36
N LEU A 400 -4.34 -8.61 -22.57
CA LEU A 400 -4.64 -7.38 -23.32
C LEU A 400 -3.92 -7.36 -24.67
N GLU A 401 -4.60 -6.88 -25.70
CA GLU A 401 -4.00 -6.64 -27.00
C GLU A 401 -3.18 -5.34 -27.01
N HIS A 402 -2.13 -5.32 -27.82
CA HIS A 402 -1.30 -4.11 -27.94
C HIS A 402 -2.08 -2.91 -28.47
N ASN A 403 -1.94 -1.77 -27.79
CA ASN A 403 -2.65 -0.51 -28.06
C ASN A 403 -4.18 -0.56 -27.82
N GLN A 404 -4.68 -1.56 -27.14
CA GLN A 404 -6.08 -1.64 -26.73
C GLN A 404 -6.40 -0.55 -25.71
N VAL A 405 -7.50 0.16 -25.90
CA VAL A 405 -8.02 1.09 -24.89
C VAL A 405 -8.82 0.28 -23.86
N VAL A 406 -8.36 0.29 -22.62
CA VAL A 406 -8.93 -0.50 -21.53
C VAL A 406 -9.57 0.44 -20.52
N GLN A 407 -10.81 0.14 -20.13
CA GLN A 407 -11.48 0.77 -19.01
C GLN A 407 -11.64 -0.23 -17.88
N ILE A 408 -11.26 0.15 -16.66
CA ILE A 408 -11.56 -0.62 -15.47
C ILE A 408 -12.59 0.12 -14.64
N VAL A 409 -13.69 -0.55 -14.36
CA VAL A 409 -14.72 -0.13 -13.42
C VAL A 409 -14.53 -0.93 -12.14
N LEU A 410 -14.14 -0.26 -11.06
CA LEU A 410 -13.91 -0.88 -9.78
C LEU A 410 -15.00 -0.45 -8.79
N ASN A 411 -15.86 -1.38 -8.43
CA ASN A 411 -16.91 -1.19 -7.43
C ASN A 411 -16.39 -1.66 -6.05
N ASN A 412 -16.71 -0.93 -4.99
CA ASN A 412 -16.32 -1.28 -3.63
C ASN A 412 -17.52 -1.82 -2.83
N GLY A 413 -17.52 -3.12 -2.59
CA GLY A 413 -18.50 -3.77 -1.70
C GLY A 413 -18.09 -3.73 -0.22
N ASP A 414 -16.91 -3.15 0.08
CA ASP A 414 -16.40 -3.00 1.45
C ASP A 414 -16.64 -1.61 2.02
N THR A 415 -16.55 -1.48 3.34
CA THR A 415 -16.72 -0.23 4.09
C THR A 415 -15.41 0.55 4.24
N GLY A 416 -14.27 -0.06 3.93
CA GLY A 416 -12.95 0.57 3.92
C GLY A 416 -12.63 1.26 2.59
N THR A 417 -11.60 2.11 2.59
CA THR A 417 -10.99 2.65 1.38
C THR A 417 -9.88 1.73 0.90
N HIS A 418 -9.67 1.67 -0.41
CA HIS A 418 -8.62 0.84 -1.00
C HIS A 418 -7.80 1.66 -2.00
N PRO A 419 -6.53 2.00 -1.72
CA PRO A 419 -5.63 2.52 -2.74
C PRO A 419 -5.28 1.40 -3.73
N PHE A 420 -5.63 1.57 -4.99
CA PHE A 420 -5.31 0.62 -6.07
C PHE A 420 -4.21 1.17 -6.96
N HIS A 421 -3.21 0.35 -7.21
CA HIS A 421 -2.07 0.64 -8.07
C HIS A 421 -2.04 -0.26 -9.30
N LEU A 422 -1.70 0.32 -10.45
CA LEU A 422 -1.41 -0.40 -11.68
C LEU A 422 0.07 -0.22 -12.05
N HIS A 423 0.81 -1.32 -12.04
CA HIS A 423 2.20 -1.32 -12.48
C HIS A 423 2.31 -0.91 -13.95
N GLY A 424 3.40 -0.26 -14.31
CA GLY A 424 3.76 0.02 -15.70
C GLY A 424 2.97 1.13 -16.39
N HIS A 425 1.97 1.75 -15.74
CA HIS A 425 1.06 2.72 -16.37
C HIS A 425 0.69 3.89 -15.48
N ASN A 426 0.44 5.05 -16.11
CA ASN A 426 -0.42 6.09 -15.55
C ASN A 426 -1.75 6.06 -16.30
N PHE A 427 -2.84 5.83 -15.58
CA PHE A 427 -4.20 5.79 -16.11
C PHE A 427 -4.89 7.15 -15.96
N GLN A 428 -5.88 7.42 -16.82
CA GLN A 428 -6.82 8.52 -16.68
C GLN A 428 -7.85 8.18 -15.59
N MET A 429 -8.05 9.08 -14.63
CA MET A 429 -9.12 9.02 -13.63
C MET A 429 -10.36 9.69 -14.23
N ILE A 430 -11.42 8.94 -14.53
CA ILE A 430 -12.55 9.47 -15.31
C ILE A 430 -13.84 9.63 -14.52
N ASP A 431 -14.08 8.82 -13.49
CA ASP A 431 -15.24 9.00 -12.62
C ASP A 431 -15.00 8.37 -11.25
N ARG A 432 -15.62 8.95 -10.21
CA ARG A 432 -15.54 8.48 -8.84
C ARG A 432 -16.77 8.91 -8.05
N ALA A 433 -17.35 8.00 -7.29
CA ALA A 433 -18.35 8.33 -6.29
C ALA A 433 -18.17 7.46 -5.04
N PRO A 434 -18.33 8.05 -3.84
CA PRO A 434 -18.46 9.50 -3.60
C PRO A 434 -17.16 10.28 -3.82
N SER A 435 -17.29 11.59 -4.02
CA SER A 435 -16.15 12.51 -4.02
C SER A 435 -15.59 12.71 -2.62
N TYR A 436 -14.36 13.22 -2.48
CA TYR A 436 -13.82 13.66 -1.20
C TYR A 436 -14.69 14.75 -0.56
N GLY A 437 -14.69 14.82 0.77
CA GLY A 437 -15.43 15.79 1.55
C GLY A 437 -16.45 15.15 2.49
N ALA A 438 -17.45 15.91 2.95
CA ALA A 438 -18.44 15.44 3.91
C ALA A 438 -19.17 14.16 3.50
N THR A 439 -19.35 13.94 2.20
CA THR A 439 -20.01 12.75 1.66
C THR A 439 -19.15 11.49 1.71
N PHE A 440 -17.82 11.62 1.76
CA PHE A 440 -16.92 10.45 1.76
C PHE A 440 -17.10 9.56 3.01
N TYR A 441 -17.36 10.18 4.17
CA TYR A 441 -17.64 9.46 5.41
C TYR A 441 -19.14 9.25 5.67
N ASP A 442 -20.00 10.07 5.10
CA ASP A 442 -21.46 9.93 5.26
C ASP A 442 -22.01 8.68 4.56
N TYR A 443 -21.30 8.16 3.54
CA TYR A 443 -21.67 6.93 2.84
C TYR A 443 -21.57 5.67 3.69
N LEU A 444 -20.82 5.66 4.77
CA LEU A 444 -20.72 4.51 5.69
C LEU A 444 -22.06 4.09 6.32
N ASN A 445 -23.12 4.86 6.11
CA ASN A 445 -24.47 4.58 6.63
C ASN A 445 -25.52 4.37 5.51
N GLY A 446 -25.09 4.32 4.24
CA GLY A 446 -25.97 4.15 3.07
C GLY A 446 -25.81 2.79 2.37
N ASP A 447 -26.60 2.58 1.32
CA ASP A 447 -26.42 1.45 0.41
C ASP A 447 -25.18 1.71 -0.49
N PRO A 448 -24.40 0.67 -0.85
CA PRO A 448 -23.30 0.82 -1.79
C PRO A 448 -23.74 1.43 -3.12
N VAL A 449 -22.93 2.35 -3.66
CA VAL A 449 -23.15 2.96 -4.97
C VAL A 449 -22.24 2.28 -5.98
N ALA A 450 -22.82 1.49 -6.88
CA ALA A 450 -22.12 0.92 -8.01
C ALA A 450 -22.15 1.87 -9.21
N TYR A 451 -21.14 1.77 -10.06
CA TYR A 451 -21.13 2.49 -11.34
C TYR A 451 -22.31 2.05 -12.22
N ASP A 452 -22.95 3.02 -12.84
CA ASP A 452 -24.01 2.81 -13.83
C ASP A 452 -23.65 3.53 -15.14
N SER A 453 -23.27 2.76 -16.16
CA SER A 453 -22.90 3.30 -17.48
C SER A 453 -24.02 4.08 -18.18
N GLY A 454 -25.28 3.89 -17.75
CA GLY A 454 -26.44 4.63 -18.26
C GLY A 454 -26.75 5.91 -17.46
N ASN A 455 -26.13 6.12 -16.31
CA ASN A 455 -26.43 7.22 -15.38
C ASN A 455 -25.18 7.66 -14.62
N HIS A 456 -24.20 8.20 -15.32
CA HIS A 456 -22.99 8.76 -14.73
C HIS A 456 -22.81 10.24 -15.10
N SER A 457 -21.95 10.95 -14.38
CA SER A 457 -21.57 12.32 -14.69
C SER A 457 -20.85 12.39 -16.05
N ALA A 458 -20.87 13.56 -16.69
CA ALA A 458 -20.04 13.75 -17.89
C ALA A 458 -18.56 13.60 -17.50
N PHE A 459 -17.83 12.76 -18.22
CA PHE A 459 -16.40 12.57 -18.01
C PHE A 459 -15.62 13.86 -18.29
N PRO A 460 -14.53 14.12 -17.56
CA PRO A 460 -13.69 15.29 -17.79
C PRO A 460 -13.07 15.24 -19.20
N ALA A 461 -13.03 16.39 -19.87
CA ALA A 461 -12.43 16.47 -21.21
C ALA A 461 -10.91 16.22 -21.20
N ILE A 462 -10.25 16.55 -20.10
CA ILE A 462 -8.83 16.33 -19.82
C ILE A 462 -8.75 15.72 -18.41
N PRO A 463 -8.78 14.39 -18.30
CA PRO A 463 -8.76 13.71 -17.00
C PRO A 463 -7.42 13.83 -16.30
N ALA A 464 -7.43 13.95 -14.99
CA ALA A 464 -6.24 13.75 -14.17
C ALA A 464 -5.68 12.34 -14.36
N ARG A 465 -4.36 12.17 -14.21
CA ARG A 465 -3.69 10.88 -14.37
C ARG A 465 -2.84 10.55 -13.16
N ARG A 466 -2.90 9.29 -12.74
CA ARG A 466 -2.11 8.73 -11.64
C ARG A 466 -1.75 7.27 -11.93
N ASP A 467 -0.87 6.68 -11.13
CA ASP A 467 -0.67 5.24 -11.09
C ASP A 467 -1.35 4.58 -9.87
N THR A 468 -1.77 5.40 -8.88
CA THR A 468 -2.43 4.93 -7.66
C THR A 468 -3.63 5.82 -7.32
N PHE A 469 -4.84 5.25 -7.32
CA PHE A 469 -6.07 5.96 -6.95
C PHE A 469 -6.70 5.39 -5.68
N VAL A 470 -7.53 6.17 -5.01
CA VAL A 470 -8.24 5.75 -3.80
C VAL A 470 -9.68 5.37 -4.15
N LEU A 471 -9.98 4.09 -4.06
CA LEU A 471 -11.35 3.58 -4.19
C LEU A 471 -12.13 3.95 -2.92
N PRO A 472 -13.22 4.74 -3.03
CA PRO A 472 -14.00 5.17 -1.88
C PRO A 472 -14.77 4.02 -1.22
N PRO A 473 -15.10 4.12 0.07
CA PRO A 473 -15.88 3.10 0.76
C PRO A 473 -17.27 2.99 0.15
N GLN A 474 -17.73 1.76 -0.09
CA GLN A 474 -19.06 1.46 -0.66
C GLN A 474 -19.39 2.27 -1.94
N GLY A 475 -18.38 2.66 -2.68
CA GLY A 475 -18.48 3.47 -3.88
C GLY A 475 -17.85 2.80 -5.09
N TYR A 476 -17.46 3.61 -6.07
CA TYR A 476 -16.77 3.13 -7.26
C TYR A 476 -15.69 4.10 -7.73
N PHE A 477 -14.81 3.58 -8.58
CA PHE A 477 -13.82 4.35 -9.33
C PHE A 477 -13.69 3.80 -10.75
N VAL A 478 -13.60 4.69 -11.74
CA VAL A 478 -13.43 4.33 -13.15
C VAL A 478 -12.13 4.92 -13.68
N ILE A 479 -11.28 4.05 -14.21
CA ILE A 479 -10.01 4.43 -14.83
C ILE A 479 -9.96 3.97 -16.28
N ARG A 480 -9.15 4.68 -17.12
CA ARG A 480 -8.93 4.30 -18.52
C ARG A 480 -7.46 4.47 -18.88
N PHE A 481 -6.91 3.50 -19.61
CA PHE A 481 -5.52 3.53 -20.09
C PHE A 481 -5.40 2.86 -21.46
N VAL A 482 -4.25 3.03 -22.09
CA VAL A 482 -3.89 2.32 -23.31
C VAL A 482 -2.90 1.22 -22.97
N ALA A 483 -3.15 0.01 -23.44
CA ALA A 483 -2.23 -1.12 -23.32
C ALA A 483 -1.08 -0.98 -24.34
N ASP A 484 -0.16 -0.02 -24.10
CA ASP A 484 0.96 0.32 -24.99
C ASP A 484 2.33 -0.06 -24.42
N ASN A 485 2.34 -0.76 -23.29
CA ASN A 485 3.54 -1.18 -22.57
C ASN A 485 3.61 -2.70 -22.42
N PRO A 486 4.10 -3.46 -23.43
CA PRO A 486 4.15 -4.91 -23.38
C PRO A 486 4.86 -5.44 -22.14
N GLY A 487 4.11 -6.15 -21.26
CA GLY A 487 4.60 -6.59 -19.96
C GLY A 487 3.58 -7.39 -19.16
N VAL A 488 4.03 -7.88 -18.01
CA VAL A 488 3.19 -8.45 -16.96
C VAL A 488 3.08 -7.43 -15.85
N TRP A 489 1.88 -6.92 -15.60
CA TRP A 489 1.62 -5.81 -14.71
C TRP A 489 0.64 -6.19 -13.63
N PHE A 490 0.99 -5.88 -12.37
CA PHE A 490 0.09 -6.15 -11.26
C PHE A 490 -0.89 -4.98 -11.10
N PHE A 491 -2.17 -5.29 -10.94
CA PHE A 491 -3.20 -4.34 -10.51
C PHE A 491 -3.71 -4.81 -9.15
N HIS A 492 -3.39 -4.05 -8.10
CA HIS A 492 -3.63 -4.53 -6.74
C HIS A 492 -3.91 -3.39 -5.75
N CYS A 493 -4.57 -3.73 -4.65
CA CYS A 493 -4.67 -2.83 -3.51
C CYS A 493 -3.29 -2.64 -2.87
N HIS A 494 -2.91 -1.40 -2.57
CA HIS A 494 -1.60 -1.09 -1.99
C HIS A 494 -1.58 -1.11 -0.45
N VAL A 495 -2.72 -1.38 0.20
CA VAL A 495 -2.71 -1.84 1.59
C VAL A 495 -2.11 -3.24 1.61
N ASP A 496 -0.92 -3.39 2.24
CA ASP A 496 -0.16 -4.65 2.20
C ASP A 496 -0.91 -5.82 2.86
N TRP A 497 -1.70 -5.52 3.88
CA TRP A 497 -2.61 -6.48 4.51
C TRP A 497 -3.67 -7.00 3.53
N HIS A 498 -4.29 -6.14 2.73
CA HIS A 498 -5.27 -6.54 1.71
C HIS A 498 -4.64 -7.31 0.55
N LEU A 499 -3.43 -6.92 0.14
CA LEU A 499 -2.68 -7.67 -0.86
C LEU A 499 -2.38 -9.10 -0.38
N SER A 500 -2.03 -9.26 0.89
CA SER A 500 -1.80 -10.56 1.49
C SER A 500 -3.06 -11.42 1.61
N GLN A 501 -4.23 -10.78 1.67
CA GLN A 501 -5.53 -11.46 1.58
C GLN A 501 -5.94 -11.79 0.15
N GLY A 502 -5.16 -11.38 -0.86
CA GLY A 502 -5.38 -11.69 -2.26
C GLY A 502 -6.09 -10.60 -3.08
N LEU A 503 -6.07 -9.33 -2.65
CA LEU A 503 -6.71 -8.23 -3.38
C LEU A 503 -5.86 -7.74 -4.56
N GLY A 504 -5.85 -8.53 -5.65
CA GLY A 504 -5.10 -8.21 -6.85
C GLY A 504 -5.51 -9.04 -8.07
N MET A 505 -5.09 -8.59 -9.25
CA MET A 505 -5.25 -9.25 -10.54
C MET A 505 -4.08 -8.89 -11.45
N VAL A 506 -3.86 -9.65 -12.52
CA VAL A 506 -2.69 -9.49 -13.38
C VAL A 506 -3.10 -9.12 -14.80
N MET A 507 -2.54 -8.02 -15.30
CA MET A 507 -2.62 -7.64 -16.71
C MET A 507 -1.43 -8.26 -17.45
N ILE A 508 -1.72 -9.03 -18.50
CA ILE A 508 -0.71 -9.64 -19.38
C ILE A 508 -0.85 -8.94 -20.71
N GLU A 509 -0.01 -7.95 -20.92
CA GLU A 509 -0.15 -7.01 -22.00
C GLU A 509 0.73 -7.38 -23.18
N ALA A 510 0.11 -7.54 -24.34
CA ALA A 510 0.77 -7.79 -25.61
C ALA A 510 1.79 -8.95 -25.54
N PRO A 511 1.38 -10.17 -25.16
CA PRO A 511 2.29 -11.30 -24.91
C PRO A 511 3.16 -11.66 -26.12
N THR A 512 2.66 -11.51 -27.34
CA THR A 512 3.44 -11.75 -28.56
C THR A 512 4.60 -10.77 -28.68
N GLN A 513 4.37 -9.48 -28.40
CA GLN A 513 5.41 -8.46 -28.42
C GLN A 513 6.43 -8.65 -27.32
N MET A 514 6.00 -9.17 -26.13
CA MET A 514 6.95 -9.57 -25.09
C MET A 514 7.91 -10.66 -25.58
N GLN A 515 7.38 -11.72 -26.18
CA GLN A 515 8.19 -12.82 -26.72
C GLN A 515 9.18 -12.38 -27.79
N GLU A 516 8.82 -11.38 -28.60
CA GLU A 516 9.68 -10.84 -29.67
C GLU A 516 10.78 -9.92 -29.14
N ARG A 517 10.54 -9.17 -28.06
CA ARG A 517 11.38 -8.02 -27.67
C ARG A 517 12.06 -8.18 -26.33
N LEU A 518 11.45 -8.91 -25.36
CA LEU A 518 12.03 -9.06 -24.04
C LEU A 518 13.05 -10.19 -24.02
N HIS A 519 14.11 -9.96 -23.27
CA HIS A 519 15.11 -10.97 -22.93
C HIS A 519 15.20 -11.11 -21.43
N ILE A 520 15.05 -12.33 -20.91
CA ILE A 520 15.22 -12.61 -19.49
C ILE A 520 16.71 -12.78 -19.20
N PRO A 521 17.33 -11.92 -18.38
CA PRO A 521 18.74 -12.04 -18.00
C PRO A 521 19.03 -13.34 -17.24
N GLN A 522 20.25 -13.85 -17.33
CA GLN A 522 20.67 -15.12 -16.69
C GLN A 522 20.45 -15.10 -15.17
N GLN A 523 20.69 -13.97 -14.51
CA GLN A 523 20.48 -13.81 -13.05
C GLN A 523 19.05 -14.18 -12.60
N HIS A 524 18.04 -13.98 -13.44
CA HIS A 524 16.65 -14.37 -13.16
C HIS A 524 16.50 -15.89 -13.05
N TYR A 525 17.11 -16.63 -13.98
CA TYR A 525 17.12 -18.09 -13.96
C TYR A 525 17.90 -18.64 -12.75
N ASP A 526 19.04 -18.01 -12.44
CA ASP A 526 19.88 -18.37 -11.29
C ASP A 526 19.11 -18.16 -9.97
N THR A 527 18.37 -17.05 -9.85
CA THR A 527 17.53 -16.74 -8.70
C THR A 527 16.41 -17.77 -8.53
N CYS A 528 15.71 -18.11 -9.62
CA CYS A 528 14.66 -19.14 -9.58
C CYS A 528 15.21 -20.52 -9.24
N GLN A 529 16.36 -20.89 -9.80
CA GLN A 529 17.01 -22.16 -9.49
C GLN A 529 17.37 -22.25 -8.00
N ALA A 530 17.89 -21.18 -7.42
CA ALA A 530 18.24 -21.15 -5.99
C ALA A 530 16.99 -21.23 -5.09
N ALA A 531 15.87 -20.67 -5.53
CA ALA A 531 14.60 -20.76 -4.83
C ALA A 531 13.84 -22.07 -5.10
N GLY A 532 14.31 -22.92 -6.02
CA GLY A 532 13.63 -24.15 -6.44
C GLY A 532 12.32 -23.92 -7.21
N ILE A 533 12.20 -22.76 -7.87
CA ILE A 533 11.01 -22.34 -8.59
C ILE A 533 11.16 -22.66 -10.09
N PRO A 534 10.18 -23.32 -10.73
CA PRO A 534 10.19 -23.56 -12.16
C PRO A 534 10.19 -22.28 -13.00
N VAL A 535 10.87 -22.30 -14.15
CA VAL A 535 11.04 -21.15 -15.06
C VAL A 535 10.34 -21.35 -16.41
N ALA A 536 9.47 -22.32 -16.53
CA ALA A 536 8.71 -22.58 -17.75
C ALA A 536 7.44 -23.38 -17.44
N GLY A 537 6.47 -23.30 -18.34
CA GLY A 537 5.20 -23.99 -18.24
C GLY A 537 4.06 -23.05 -17.81
N ASN A 538 2.90 -23.63 -17.56
CA ASN A 538 1.71 -22.92 -17.11
C ASN A 538 1.73 -22.63 -15.59
N ALA A 539 0.65 -22.08 -15.05
CA ALA A 539 0.52 -21.76 -13.62
C ALA A 539 0.71 -22.97 -12.69
N ALA A 540 0.53 -24.21 -13.18
CA ALA A 540 0.79 -25.45 -12.46
C ALA A 540 2.21 -26.02 -12.67
N ALA A 541 3.07 -25.31 -13.44
CA ALA A 541 4.38 -25.76 -13.92
C ALA A 541 4.33 -26.95 -14.88
N ASN A 542 3.22 -27.12 -15.61
CA ASN A 542 3.11 -28.13 -16.65
C ASN A 542 3.70 -27.61 -17.96
N THR A 543 4.75 -28.28 -18.47
CA THR A 543 5.44 -27.91 -19.71
C THR A 543 5.02 -28.76 -20.92
N GLN A 544 4.26 -29.85 -20.71
CA GLN A 544 3.85 -30.77 -21.76
C GLN A 544 2.47 -30.44 -22.31
N ASN A 545 1.55 -30.07 -21.44
CA ASN A 545 0.21 -29.64 -21.80
C ASN A 545 -0.11 -28.34 -21.02
N LEU A 546 0.05 -27.21 -21.68
CA LEU A 546 -0.14 -25.90 -21.04
C LEU A 546 -1.60 -25.61 -20.66
N LEU A 547 -2.56 -26.36 -21.16
CA LEU A 547 -3.98 -26.26 -20.77
C LEU A 547 -4.32 -27.15 -19.56
N ASP A 548 -3.42 -28.03 -19.13
CA ASP A 548 -3.60 -28.83 -17.92
C ASP A 548 -3.08 -28.08 -16.69
N LEU A 549 -3.99 -27.50 -15.93
CA LEU A 549 -3.72 -26.78 -14.69
C LEU A 549 -3.80 -27.64 -13.44
N SER A 550 -3.84 -28.96 -13.58
CA SER A 550 -3.88 -29.87 -12.44
C SER A 550 -2.73 -29.61 -11.47
N GLY A 551 -3.06 -29.33 -10.22
CA GLY A 551 -2.09 -29.01 -9.18
C GLY A 551 -1.62 -27.55 -9.15
N GLN A 552 -2.26 -26.61 -9.86
CA GLN A 552 -2.02 -25.18 -9.65
C GLN A 552 -2.27 -24.78 -8.19
N ASN A 553 -1.66 -23.68 -7.77
CA ASN A 553 -2.04 -23.06 -6.52
C ASN A 553 -3.46 -22.50 -6.64
N ALA A 554 -4.23 -22.58 -5.56
CA ALA A 554 -5.63 -22.17 -5.55
C ALA A 554 -6.01 -21.56 -4.21
N GLN A 555 -6.94 -20.62 -4.23
CA GLN A 555 -7.59 -20.17 -3.00
C GLN A 555 -8.29 -21.36 -2.31
N PRO A 556 -8.48 -21.35 -0.98
CA PRO A 556 -9.29 -22.34 -0.30
C PRO A 556 -10.73 -22.34 -0.83
N GLY A 557 -11.41 -23.48 -0.68
CA GLY A 557 -12.81 -23.59 -1.11
C GLY A 557 -13.74 -22.63 -0.36
N TRP A 558 -14.90 -22.36 -0.94
CA TRP A 558 -15.95 -21.55 -0.32
C TRP A 558 -16.54 -22.21 0.91
N LEU A 559 -17.05 -21.39 1.83
CA LEU A 559 -17.89 -21.89 2.92
C LEU A 559 -19.13 -22.58 2.32
N PRO A 560 -19.50 -23.76 2.83
CA PRO A 560 -20.70 -24.45 2.34
C PRO A 560 -21.97 -23.68 2.76
N ASP A 561 -23.00 -23.77 1.91
CA ASP A 561 -24.33 -23.21 2.20
C ASP A 561 -25.00 -23.99 3.35
N GLY A 562 -24.57 -23.77 4.58
CA GLY A 562 -25.10 -24.41 5.77
C GLY A 562 -24.06 -25.15 6.61
N PHE A 563 -24.55 -25.83 7.64
CA PHE A 563 -23.66 -26.56 8.55
C PHE A 563 -23.02 -27.77 7.91
N THR A 564 -21.69 -27.85 7.99
CA THR A 564 -20.96 -29.09 7.67
C THR A 564 -21.36 -30.21 8.63
N ALA A 565 -21.14 -31.47 8.23
CA ALA A 565 -21.36 -32.62 9.14
C ALA A 565 -20.61 -32.46 10.48
N ARG A 566 -19.37 -31.91 10.45
CA ARG A 566 -18.60 -31.59 11.66
C ARG A 566 -19.23 -30.48 12.47
N GLY A 567 -19.75 -29.43 11.82
CA GLY A 567 -20.46 -28.34 12.47
C GLY A 567 -21.76 -28.79 13.14
N ILE A 568 -22.53 -29.68 12.49
CA ILE A 568 -23.72 -30.30 13.08
C ILE A 568 -23.35 -31.11 14.33
N VAL A 569 -22.32 -31.95 14.24
CA VAL A 569 -21.85 -32.74 15.39
C VAL A 569 -21.41 -31.84 16.55
N ALA A 570 -20.62 -30.79 16.26
CA ALA A 570 -20.18 -29.82 17.27
C ALA A 570 -21.38 -29.08 17.92
N LEU A 571 -22.34 -28.65 17.13
CA LEU A 571 -23.57 -28.00 17.62
C LEU A 571 -24.36 -28.95 18.52
N VAL A 572 -24.57 -30.20 18.12
CA VAL A 572 -25.28 -31.20 18.92
C VAL A 572 -24.59 -31.43 20.26
N PHE A 573 -23.26 -31.61 20.27
CA PHE A 573 -22.51 -31.80 21.52
C PHE A 573 -22.53 -30.55 22.40
N SER A 574 -22.45 -29.35 21.83
CA SER A 574 -22.56 -28.08 22.56
C SER A 574 -23.92 -27.93 23.22
N CYS A 575 -25.02 -28.21 22.47
CA CYS A 575 -26.36 -28.20 23.02
C CYS A 575 -26.55 -29.25 24.13
N LEU A 576 -26.07 -30.48 23.93
CA LEU A 576 -26.12 -31.52 24.95
C LEU A 576 -25.35 -31.11 26.23
N SER A 577 -24.15 -30.55 26.06
CA SER A 577 -23.35 -30.06 27.18
C SER A 577 -24.04 -28.95 27.95
N ALA A 578 -24.67 -28.00 27.25
CA ALA A 578 -25.46 -26.94 27.86
C ALA A 578 -26.68 -27.50 28.67
N ILE A 579 -27.42 -28.43 28.05
CA ILE A 579 -28.58 -29.06 28.68
C ILE A 579 -28.15 -29.85 29.93
N LEU A 580 -27.07 -30.63 29.85
CA LEU A 580 -26.51 -31.37 30.97
C LEU A 580 -26.04 -30.42 32.09
N GLY A 581 -25.34 -29.34 31.74
CA GLY A 581 -24.89 -28.32 32.69
C GLY A 581 -26.06 -27.67 33.42
N LEU A 582 -27.11 -27.27 32.71
CA LEU A 582 -28.33 -26.74 33.31
C LEU A 582 -29.02 -27.81 34.19
N GLY A 583 -29.07 -29.06 33.74
CA GLY A 583 -29.62 -30.17 34.50
C GLY A 583 -28.86 -30.36 35.82
N PHE A 584 -27.52 -30.33 35.81
CA PHE A 584 -26.69 -30.40 37.00
C PHE A 584 -26.94 -29.23 37.98
N ILE A 585 -27.06 -28.01 37.48
CA ILE A 585 -27.37 -26.82 38.32
C ILE A 585 -28.73 -26.97 38.98
N VAL A 586 -29.75 -27.44 38.26
CA VAL A 586 -31.09 -27.67 38.80
C VAL A 586 -31.05 -28.76 39.86
N VAL A 587 -30.40 -29.92 39.62
CA VAL A 587 -30.28 -31.03 40.59
C VAL A 587 -29.53 -30.57 41.83
N TYR A 588 -28.43 -29.83 41.66
CA TYR A 588 -27.65 -29.28 42.77
C TYR A 588 -28.50 -28.31 43.62
N GLY A 589 -29.16 -27.33 42.98
CA GLY A 589 -30.03 -26.38 43.69
C GLY A 589 -31.22 -27.04 44.42
N LEU A 590 -31.80 -28.10 43.82
CA LEU A 590 -32.86 -28.86 44.49
C LEU A 590 -32.36 -29.76 45.60
N SER A 591 -31.13 -30.28 45.56
CA SER A 591 -30.53 -31.09 46.59
C SER A 591 -30.24 -30.31 47.87
N ASP A 592 -29.82 -29.07 47.77
CA ASP A 592 -29.62 -28.18 48.94
C ASP A 592 -30.95 -27.83 49.63
N LEU A 593 -32.02 -27.63 48.88
CA LEU A 593 -33.35 -27.43 49.46
C LEU A 593 -33.84 -28.65 50.25
N LYS A 594 -33.53 -29.87 49.83
CA LYS A 594 -33.89 -31.10 50.55
C LYS A 594 -33.06 -31.27 51.84
N PHE A 595 -31.82 -30.87 51.87
CA PHE A 595 -30.99 -30.91 53.07
C PHE A 595 -31.50 -29.93 54.14
N HIS A 596 -31.88 -28.73 53.80
CA HIS A 596 -32.49 -27.77 54.71
C HIS A 596 -33.87 -28.18 55.24
N ALA A 597 -34.69 -28.81 54.42
CA ALA A 597 -36.01 -29.30 54.81
C ALA A 597 -35.90 -30.50 55.78
N ALA A 598 -34.92 -31.36 55.65
CA ALA A 598 -34.68 -32.51 56.53
C ALA A 598 -34.10 -32.10 57.91
N SER A 599 -33.32 -31.01 58.01
CA SER A 599 -32.76 -30.50 59.25
C SER A 599 -33.78 -29.78 60.17
N ASN A 600 -34.89 -29.26 59.58
CA ASN A 600 -35.91 -28.56 60.36
C ASN A 600 -37.00 -29.48 60.98
N THR A 601 -36.92 -30.81 60.76
CA THR A 601 -37.90 -31.79 61.36
C THR A 601 -37.40 -32.60 62.53
N ALA A 602 -36.22 -32.38 63.01
CA ALA A 602 -35.69 -33.08 64.21
C ALA A 602 -35.42 -32.09 65.35
N GLY A 603 -36.44 -31.89 66.24
CA GLY A 603 -36.41 -31.69 67.67
C GLY A 603 -35.77 -30.44 68.23
N ALA A 604 -36.59 -29.55 68.73
CA ALA A 604 -36.29 -28.71 69.89
C ALA A 604 -36.37 -29.58 71.19
N PRO A 605 -35.84 -29.22 72.39
CA PRO A 605 -35.67 -27.85 72.87
C PRO A 605 -34.42 -27.62 73.80
N ALA A 606 -34.32 -26.38 74.18
CA ALA A 606 -33.87 -25.85 75.50
C ALA A 606 -32.45 -25.28 75.62
N THR A 607 -32.49 -24.04 75.86
CA THR A 607 -31.97 -23.13 76.91
C THR A 607 -30.60 -22.48 76.65
N ALA A 608 -30.71 -21.18 76.60
CA ALA A 608 -29.97 -20.09 77.23
C ALA A 608 -28.44 -20.11 77.29
N SER A 609 -27.81 -19.11 76.66
CA SER A 609 -27.13 -18.04 77.42
C SER A 609 -26.41 -17.09 76.43
N ALA A 610 -26.55 -15.81 76.77
CA ALA A 610 -25.94 -14.67 76.11
C ALA A 610 -24.41 -14.66 76.25
N ALA A 611 -23.78 -14.15 75.19
CA ALA A 611 -22.69 -13.17 75.32
C ALA A 611 -22.24 -12.74 73.87
N ASN A 612 -22.41 -11.49 73.53
CA ASN A 612 -21.60 -10.69 72.64
C ASN A 612 -20.31 -10.32 73.42
N PRO A 613 -19.21 -9.81 72.93
CA PRO A 613 -19.06 -9.02 71.73
C PRO A 613 -17.70 -9.18 70.97
N GLU A 614 -17.66 -8.48 69.81
CA GLU A 614 -16.55 -7.67 69.29
C GLU A 614 -15.10 -8.20 69.14
N GLU A 615 -14.52 -7.75 68.08
CA GLU A 615 -13.08 -7.61 67.67
C GLU A 615 -12.56 -8.79 66.83
N GLN A 616 -11.91 -8.59 65.68
CA GLN A 616 -11.04 -7.52 65.13
C GLN A 616 -10.84 -7.70 63.66
N LEU A 617 -10.67 -6.58 63.01
CA LEU A 617 -10.04 -6.35 61.72
C LEU A 617 -8.58 -6.84 61.66
N GLU A 618 -8.12 -6.93 60.45
CA GLU A 618 -6.74 -7.01 59.91
C GLU A 618 -6.37 -8.39 59.37
N GLY A 619 -5.97 -8.50 58.14
CA GLY A 619 -5.01 -7.88 57.35
C GLY A 619 -4.43 -8.83 56.28
N ALA A 620 -3.92 -8.21 55.27
CA ALA A 620 -2.93 -8.72 54.32
C ALA A 620 -3.47 -9.54 53.12
N ALA A 621 -3.51 -8.99 51.94
CA ALA A 621 -2.40 -8.65 51.02
C ALA A 621 -1.72 -9.87 50.36
N GLY A 622 -1.84 -9.94 49.07
CA GLY A 622 -0.76 -10.28 48.16
C GLY A 622 -0.71 -11.69 47.61
N TYR A 623 -0.80 -11.76 46.34
CA TYR A 623 0.12 -12.30 45.33
C TYR A 623 -0.66 -12.45 44.00
N ARG A 624 -0.32 -11.72 42.97
CA ARG A 624 0.65 -11.99 41.86
C ARG A 624 0.60 -13.44 41.36
N ASP A 625 0.08 -13.61 40.15
CA ASP A 625 0.81 -13.70 38.85
C ASP A 625 -0.15 -13.42 37.70
#